data_29f1669686bdc7026ef7dcad41a30c64
#
_entry.id   29f1669686bdc7026ef7dcad41a30c64
#
_cell.length_a   1.000
_cell.length_b   1.000
_cell.length_c   1.000
_cell.angle_alpha   90.00
_cell.angle_beta   90.00
_cell.angle_gamma   90.00
#
_symmetry.space_group_name_H-M   'P 1'
#
loop_
_entity.id
_entity.type
_entity.pdbx_description
1 polymer ?
#
loop_
_entity_poly.entity_id
_entity_poly.type
_entity_poly.pdbx_seq_one_letter_code
_entity_poly.pdbx_strand_id
1 'polypeptide(L)'
;MDYQNTLKYLYESMPMFQQIGGKAYKPGLETTHKLDEHFGYPHQQFKTIHIAGTNGKGSCSHTIAAVLQSAGYRVGLFTSPHLVDFRERIRINGEMIPEEYVVNFVADHRSFFEPLHPSFFELTTAMAFRYFADQKVDVAVIEVGMGGRLDCTNIIQPDLCIITNIGFDHMQYLGDTLPKIAKEKAGIIKEGVPVVIGRAKGHVKRVFTIKGKKVNAPVIYAQSIAPYNCMDWLSYSQSQELRERLTNIQQTLYESVEDKDENFEQNFRELCLFLNPADSMHALDKILDKRKDAIRITNGMFPCGLFMELSGIYQFENCLTILTALEELERIGYRILPKDYLNGF
;
A
#
# COMPACT_ATOMS: atom_id res chain seq x y z
N MET A 1 -12.38 -16.70 26.51
CA MET A 1 -13.10 -16.95 25.22
C MET A 1 -12.04 -17.48 24.27
N ASP A 2 -12.32 -18.49 23.44
CA ASP A 2 -11.39 -18.90 22.37
C ASP A 2 -11.53 -17.97 21.14
N TYR A 3 -10.65 -18.14 20.15
CA TYR A 3 -10.62 -17.30 18.97
C TYR A 3 -11.92 -17.34 18.16
N GLN A 4 -12.50 -18.53 17.95
CA GLN A 4 -13.73 -18.69 17.18
C GLN A 4 -14.93 -18.01 17.86
N ASN A 5 -15.05 -18.15 19.17
CA ASN A 5 -16.09 -17.46 19.95
C ASN A 5 -15.88 -15.95 19.99
N THR A 6 -14.62 -15.49 19.97
CA THR A 6 -14.27 -14.07 19.87
C THR A 6 -14.68 -13.49 18.51
N LEU A 7 -14.39 -14.19 17.42
CA LEU A 7 -14.82 -13.78 16.07
C LEU A 7 -16.34 -13.76 15.95
N LYS A 8 -17.01 -14.79 16.46
CA LYS A 8 -18.47 -14.84 16.48
C LYS A 8 -19.05 -13.62 17.22
N TYR A 9 -18.50 -13.29 18.39
CA TYR A 9 -18.91 -12.11 19.14
C TYR A 9 -18.70 -10.82 18.32
N LEU A 10 -17.55 -10.64 17.70
CA LEU A 10 -17.27 -9.45 16.87
C LEU A 10 -18.25 -9.33 15.71
N TYR A 11 -18.57 -10.44 15.03
CA TYR A 11 -19.46 -10.44 13.87
C TYR A 11 -20.95 -10.26 14.23
N GLU A 12 -21.38 -10.80 15.36
CA GLU A 12 -22.78 -10.73 15.78
C GLU A 12 -23.11 -9.45 16.58
N SER A 13 -22.15 -8.94 17.36
CA SER A 13 -22.39 -7.81 18.26
C SER A 13 -22.03 -6.44 17.64
N MET A 14 -21.23 -6.42 16.56
CA MET A 14 -20.76 -5.18 15.93
C MET A 14 -21.40 -5.01 14.55
N PRO A 15 -22.02 -3.85 14.25
CA PRO A 15 -22.55 -3.59 12.91
C PRO A 15 -21.48 -3.66 11.83
N MET A 16 -21.62 -4.59 10.88
CA MET A 16 -20.71 -4.75 9.74
C MET A 16 -21.35 -4.24 8.45
N PHE A 17 -20.64 -3.38 7.72
CA PHE A 17 -21.11 -2.87 6.44
C PHE A 17 -21.40 -4.00 5.42
N GLN A 18 -20.60 -5.04 5.40
CA GLN A 18 -20.76 -6.20 4.51
C GLN A 18 -22.02 -7.01 4.76
N GLN A 19 -22.55 -7.01 6.00
CA GLN A 19 -23.75 -7.76 6.38
C GLN A 19 -25.04 -6.93 6.28
N ILE A 20 -25.00 -5.69 6.80
CA ILE A 20 -26.19 -4.85 6.93
C ILE A 20 -26.11 -3.56 6.08
N GLY A 21 -25.09 -3.47 5.21
CA GLY A 21 -24.89 -2.31 4.35
C GLY A 21 -24.79 -1.00 5.13
N GLY A 22 -25.41 0.02 4.60
CA GLY A 22 -25.31 1.34 5.18
C GLY A 22 -25.87 1.57 6.56
N LYS A 23 -26.63 0.66 7.09
CA LYS A 23 -27.07 0.74 8.49
C LYS A 23 -25.90 0.61 9.47
N ALA A 24 -24.79 0.01 9.03
CA ALA A 24 -23.54 -0.06 9.81
C ALA A 24 -22.71 1.22 9.73
N TYR A 25 -23.00 2.12 8.78
CA TYR A 25 -22.24 3.35 8.61
C TYR A 25 -22.66 4.36 9.68
N LYS A 26 -21.72 4.69 10.57
CA LYS A 26 -21.87 5.77 11.56
C LYS A 26 -21.12 6.98 11.05
N PRO A 27 -21.81 8.06 10.69
CA PRO A 27 -21.12 9.30 10.32
C PRO A 27 -20.50 9.94 11.57
N GLY A 28 -19.20 10.23 11.51
CA GLY A 28 -18.48 10.86 12.62
C GLY A 28 -17.30 10.02 13.12
N LEU A 29 -16.44 10.64 13.91
CA LEU A 29 -15.22 10.03 14.47
C LEU A 29 -15.25 9.99 16.01
N GLU A 30 -16.38 10.29 16.63
CA GLU A 30 -16.48 10.41 18.10
C GLU A 30 -16.13 9.09 18.81
N THR A 31 -16.69 7.97 18.34
CA THR A 31 -16.38 6.64 18.90
C THR A 31 -14.92 6.28 18.65
N THR A 32 -14.42 6.58 17.45
CA THR A 32 -13.02 6.35 17.10
C THR A 32 -12.07 7.12 18.03
N HIS A 33 -12.34 8.40 18.28
CA HIS A 33 -11.54 9.21 19.21
C HIS A 33 -11.57 8.69 20.64
N LYS A 34 -12.74 8.23 21.13
CA LYS A 34 -12.85 7.62 22.48
C LYS A 34 -12.06 6.32 22.60
N LEU A 35 -12.08 5.48 21.56
CA LEU A 35 -11.27 4.26 21.50
C LEU A 35 -9.77 4.61 21.48
N ASP A 36 -9.37 5.56 20.64
CA ASP A 36 -8.00 6.01 20.52
C ASP A 36 -7.44 6.59 21.84
N GLU A 37 -8.23 7.43 22.53
CA GLU A 37 -7.90 7.97 23.85
C GLU A 37 -7.74 6.85 24.89
N HIS A 38 -8.67 5.90 24.94
CA HIS A 38 -8.61 4.75 25.84
C HIS A 38 -7.33 3.94 25.68
N PHE A 39 -6.85 3.78 24.44
CA PHE A 39 -5.60 3.08 24.13
C PHE A 39 -4.36 3.94 24.22
N GLY A 40 -4.47 5.20 24.65
CA GLY A 40 -3.34 6.11 24.84
C GLY A 40 -2.75 6.64 23.53
N TYR A 41 -3.62 6.94 22.55
CA TYR A 41 -3.26 7.51 21.25
C TYR A 41 -2.21 6.69 20.49
N PRO A 42 -2.45 5.40 20.27
CA PRO A 42 -1.46 4.50 19.68
C PRO A 42 -1.00 4.93 18.28
N HIS A 43 -1.89 5.58 17.49
CA HIS A 43 -1.57 6.08 16.16
C HIS A 43 -0.44 7.12 16.12
N GLN A 44 -0.07 7.72 17.26
CA GLN A 44 1.01 8.70 17.36
C GLN A 44 2.39 8.06 17.63
N GLN A 45 2.45 6.73 17.82
CA GLN A 45 3.67 6.03 18.22
C GLN A 45 4.47 5.47 17.04
N PHE A 46 3.98 5.58 15.81
CA PHE A 46 4.62 5.10 14.60
C PHE A 46 4.29 6.01 13.41
N LYS A 47 5.12 5.97 12.38
CA LYS A 47 4.87 6.67 11.12
C LYS A 47 3.73 6.02 10.35
N THR A 48 3.03 6.78 9.51
CA THR A 48 1.92 6.22 8.74
C THR A 48 1.94 6.65 7.28
N ILE A 49 1.46 5.76 6.39
CA ILE A 49 1.15 6.02 5.00
C ILE A 49 -0.33 5.73 4.82
N HIS A 50 -1.11 6.71 4.36
CA HIS A 50 -2.56 6.61 4.31
C HIS A 50 -3.07 6.46 2.88
N ILE A 51 -3.78 5.37 2.58
CA ILE A 51 -4.18 5.01 1.21
C ILE A 51 -5.69 4.97 1.07
N ALA A 52 -6.23 5.88 0.23
CA ALA A 52 -7.62 5.90 -0.20
C ALA A 52 -7.75 5.61 -1.70
N GLY A 53 -8.96 5.40 -2.15
CA GLY A 53 -9.28 5.17 -3.57
C GLY A 53 -10.54 4.35 -3.74
N THR A 54 -11.01 4.20 -4.97
CA THR A 54 -12.11 3.27 -5.26
C THR A 54 -11.54 1.86 -5.42
N ASN A 55 -10.63 1.67 -6.36
CA ASN A 55 -9.97 0.39 -6.65
C ASN A 55 -8.45 0.52 -6.44
N GLY A 56 -7.77 -0.62 -6.24
CA GLY A 56 -6.30 -0.68 -6.17
C GLY A 56 -5.71 -0.32 -4.81
N LYS A 57 -6.51 0.06 -3.81
CA LYS A 57 -6.02 0.37 -2.46
C LYS A 57 -5.21 -0.78 -1.88
N GLY A 58 -5.80 -1.99 -1.82
CA GLY A 58 -5.14 -3.18 -1.28
C GLY A 58 -3.85 -3.52 -2.03
N SER A 59 -3.85 -3.52 -3.38
CA SER A 59 -2.64 -3.77 -4.17
C SER A 59 -1.53 -2.75 -3.84
N CYS A 60 -1.86 -1.46 -3.81
CA CYS A 60 -0.90 -0.43 -3.44
C CYS A 60 -0.40 -0.60 -2.00
N SER A 61 -1.30 -0.91 -1.06
CA SER A 61 -0.95 -1.10 0.35
C SER A 61 0.01 -2.28 0.55
N HIS A 62 -0.28 -3.42 -0.06
CA HIS A 62 0.56 -4.61 0.06
C HIS A 62 1.93 -4.42 -0.58
N THR A 63 2.00 -3.86 -1.80
CA THR A 63 3.28 -3.66 -2.48
C THR A 63 4.15 -2.63 -1.76
N ILE A 64 3.58 -1.48 -1.34
CA ILE A 64 4.35 -0.48 -0.58
C ILE A 64 4.86 -1.07 0.75
N ALA A 65 4.02 -1.84 1.46
CA ALA A 65 4.43 -2.50 2.70
C ALA A 65 5.56 -3.51 2.44
N ALA A 66 5.51 -4.30 1.35
CA ALA A 66 6.54 -5.27 1.00
C ALA A 66 7.88 -4.58 0.65
N VAL A 67 7.86 -3.49 -0.11
CA VAL A 67 9.06 -2.71 -0.43
C VAL A 67 9.69 -2.13 0.85
N LEU A 68 8.89 -1.53 1.72
CA LEU A 68 9.39 -0.98 2.99
C LEU A 68 9.93 -2.07 3.91
N GLN A 69 9.29 -3.26 3.93
CA GLN A 69 9.80 -4.42 4.66
C GLN A 69 11.15 -4.88 4.09
N SER A 70 11.30 -4.96 2.76
CA SER A 70 12.58 -5.27 2.12
C SER A 70 13.66 -4.24 2.46
N ALA A 71 13.29 -2.98 2.58
CA ALA A 71 14.18 -1.90 2.99
C ALA A 71 14.58 -1.95 4.49
N GLY A 72 14.10 -2.97 5.23
CA GLY A 72 14.48 -3.23 6.62
C GLY A 72 13.60 -2.55 7.67
N TYR A 73 12.50 -1.89 7.29
CA TYR A 73 11.53 -1.36 8.23
C TYR A 73 10.68 -2.47 8.85
N ARG A 74 10.29 -2.30 10.10
CA ARG A 74 9.23 -3.08 10.73
C ARG A 74 7.89 -2.47 10.34
N VAL A 75 7.19 -3.11 9.42
CA VAL A 75 6.03 -2.53 8.74
C VAL A 75 4.73 -3.11 9.27
N GLY A 76 3.83 -2.25 9.78
CA GLY A 76 2.43 -2.57 9.98
C GLY A 76 1.65 -2.43 8.68
N LEU A 77 0.67 -3.30 8.45
CA LEU A 77 -0.24 -3.23 7.32
C LEU A 77 -1.67 -3.43 7.79
N PHE A 78 -2.53 -2.44 7.53
CA PHE A 78 -3.96 -2.51 7.79
C PHE A 78 -4.73 -2.43 6.48
N THR A 79 -5.49 -3.49 6.16
CA THR A 79 -6.25 -3.61 4.91
C THR A 79 -7.67 -4.12 5.12
N SER A 80 -8.54 -3.91 4.14
CA SER A 80 -9.92 -4.40 4.15
C SER A 80 -10.51 -4.56 2.74
N PRO A 81 -11.44 -5.50 2.56
CA PRO A 81 -11.84 -6.56 3.50
C PRO A 81 -10.81 -7.71 3.56
N HIS A 82 -10.99 -8.65 4.48
CA HIS A 82 -10.31 -9.96 4.44
C HIS A 82 -11.04 -10.91 3.49
N LEU A 83 -10.34 -11.93 3.01
CA LEU A 83 -10.90 -12.95 2.10
C LEU A 83 -11.29 -14.22 2.85
N VAL A 84 -10.45 -14.72 3.74
CA VAL A 84 -10.64 -15.98 4.46
C VAL A 84 -10.58 -15.78 5.97
N ASP A 85 -9.52 -15.14 6.47
CA ASP A 85 -9.26 -14.99 7.91
C ASP A 85 -9.31 -13.51 8.32
N PHE A 86 -10.01 -13.22 9.40
CA PHE A 86 -10.07 -11.87 10.00
C PHE A 86 -8.69 -11.23 10.15
N ARG A 87 -7.69 -12.02 10.54
CA ARG A 87 -6.31 -11.58 10.82
C ARG A 87 -5.58 -11.05 9.58
N GLU A 88 -6.07 -11.32 8.38
CA GLU A 88 -5.54 -10.75 7.14
C GLU A 88 -5.56 -9.22 7.15
N ARG A 89 -6.49 -8.64 7.92
CA ARG A 89 -6.65 -7.18 8.03
C ARG A 89 -5.51 -6.48 8.76
N ILE A 90 -4.78 -7.22 9.61
CA ILE A 90 -3.76 -6.67 10.51
C ILE A 90 -2.51 -7.53 10.42
N ARG A 91 -1.48 -7.00 9.79
CA ARG A 91 -0.21 -7.73 9.59
C ARG A 91 0.98 -6.89 10.06
N ILE A 92 2.03 -7.56 10.46
CA ILE A 92 3.35 -6.96 10.68
C ILE A 92 4.38 -7.79 9.93
N ASN A 93 5.14 -7.16 9.03
CA ASN A 93 6.12 -7.84 8.18
C ASN A 93 5.54 -9.07 7.46
N GLY A 94 4.32 -8.95 6.92
CA GLY A 94 3.60 -10.01 6.24
C GLY A 94 2.87 -11.00 7.16
N GLU A 95 3.27 -11.13 8.43
CA GLU A 95 2.66 -12.03 9.39
C GLU A 95 1.36 -11.48 9.97
N MET A 96 0.32 -12.30 10.01
CA MET A 96 -0.98 -11.93 10.57
C MET A 96 -0.90 -11.75 12.09
N ILE A 97 -1.72 -10.85 12.63
CA ILE A 97 -1.91 -10.68 14.08
C ILE A 97 -2.21 -12.03 14.75
N PRO A 98 -1.58 -12.37 15.88
CA PRO A 98 -1.84 -13.63 16.58
C PRO A 98 -3.29 -13.73 17.06
N GLU A 99 -3.88 -14.93 17.01
CA GLU A 99 -5.22 -15.22 17.54
C GLU A 99 -5.35 -14.83 19.00
N GLU A 100 -4.32 -15.14 19.79
CA GLU A 100 -4.27 -14.80 21.21
C GLU A 100 -4.35 -13.29 21.45
N TYR A 101 -3.69 -12.47 20.61
CA TYR A 101 -3.79 -11.02 20.74
C TYR A 101 -5.23 -10.54 20.49
N VAL A 102 -5.91 -11.06 19.47
CA VAL A 102 -7.31 -10.72 19.16
C VAL A 102 -8.22 -11.10 20.34
N VAL A 103 -8.03 -12.30 20.90
CA VAL A 103 -8.80 -12.79 22.05
C VAL A 103 -8.59 -11.90 23.27
N ASN A 104 -7.33 -11.61 23.61
CA ASN A 104 -6.99 -10.81 24.79
C ASN A 104 -7.47 -9.36 24.63
N PHE A 105 -7.28 -8.75 23.46
CA PHE A 105 -7.79 -7.40 23.18
C PHE A 105 -9.30 -7.28 23.46
N VAL A 106 -10.08 -8.23 22.96
CA VAL A 106 -11.53 -8.24 23.18
C VAL A 106 -11.85 -8.51 24.65
N ALA A 107 -11.23 -9.51 25.28
CA ALA A 107 -11.47 -9.87 26.67
C ALA A 107 -11.16 -8.72 27.63
N ASP A 108 -10.03 -8.07 27.48
CA ASP A 108 -9.52 -7.03 28.40
C ASP A 108 -10.26 -5.70 28.25
N HIS A 109 -10.76 -5.39 27.05
CA HIS A 109 -11.31 -4.06 26.76
C HIS A 109 -12.82 -4.05 26.48
N ARG A 110 -13.47 -5.23 26.47
CA ARG A 110 -14.90 -5.36 26.18
C ARG A 110 -15.78 -4.46 27.05
N SER A 111 -15.50 -4.41 28.34
CA SER A 111 -16.27 -3.59 29.31
C SER A 111 -16.23 -2.09 28.99
N PHE A 112 -15.15 -1.62 28.33
CA PHE A 112 -15.01 -0.25 27.90
C PHE A 112 -15.73 0.02 26.58
N PHE A 113 -15.48 -0.79 25.54
CA PHE A 113 -15.97 -0.48 24.20
C PHE A 113 -17.44 -0.89 23.98
N GLU A 114 -17.95 -1.89 24.68
CA GLU A 114 -19.32 -2.40 24.49
C GLU A 114 -20.40 -1.30 24.72
N PRO A 115 -20.32 -0.44 25.77
CA PRO A 115 -21.22 0.68 25.93
C PRO A 115 -21.13 1.77 24.86
N LEU A 116 -20.03 1.85 24.14
CA LEU A 116 -19.83 2.81 23.03
C LEU A 116 -20.51 2.33 21.74
N HIS A 117 -20.89 1.06 21.67
CA HIS A 117 -21.43 0.42 20.47
C HIS A 117 -20.63 0.71 19.20
N PRO A 118 -19.30 0.45 19.17
CA PRO A 118 -18.51 0.71 17.99
C PRO A 118 -18.99 -0.13 16.80
N SER A 119 -18.77 0.36 15.59
CA SER A 119 -18.87 -0.50 14.42
C SER A 119 -17.70 -1.50 14.40
N PHE A 120 -17.87 -2.60 13.66
CA PHE A 120 -16.82 -3.59 13.46
C PHE A 120 -15.53 -2.95 12.95
N PHE A 121 -15.63 -1.98 12.02
CA PHE A 121 -14.46 -1.33 11.44
C PHE A 121 -13.78 -0.37 12.42
N GLU A 122 -14.52 0.38 13.24
CA GLU A 122 -13.94 1.23 14.30
C GLU A 122 -13.14 0.40 15.31
N LEU A 123 -13.70 -0.74 15.77
CA LEU A 123 -13.01 -1.58 16.75
C LEU A 123 -11.80 -2.28 16.13
N THR A 124 -11.91 -2.74 14.87
CA THR A 124 -10.78 -3.37 14.16
C THR A 124 -9.64 -2.38 13.91
N THR A 125 -9.97 -1.11 13.58
CA THR A 125 -8.97 -0.04 13.42
C THR A 125 -8.25 0.25 14.73
N ALA A 126 -8.99 0.37 15.84
CA ALA A 126 -8.40 0.59 17.16
C ALA A 126 -7.49 -0.59 17.58
N MET A 127 -7.92 -1.84 17.33
CA MET A 127 -7.10 -3.03 17.56
C MET A 127 -5.81 -3.00 16.73
N ALA A 128 -5.90 -2.64 15.45
CA ALA A 128 -4.73 -2.54 14.58
C ALA A 128 -3.72 -1.50 15.08
N PHE A 129 -4.17 -0.31 15.41
CA PHE A 129 -3.29 0.76 15.90
C PHE A 129 -2.65 0.40 17.24
N ARG A 130 -3.42 -0.19 18.16
CA ARG A 130 -2.88 -0.67 19.44
C ARG A 130 -1.84 -1.77 19.21
N TYR A 131 -2.11 -2.76 18.36
CA TYR A 131 -1.17 -3.82 18.05
C TYR A 131 0.12 -3.29 17.41
N PHE A 132 0.04 -2.34 16.48
CA PHE A 132 1.21 -1.73 15.87
C PHE A 132 2.08 -0.96 16.87
N ALA A 133 1.44 -0.24 17.80
CA ALA A 133 2.14 0.46 18.88
C ALA A 133 2.84 -0.53 19.84
N ASP A 134 2.12 -1.58 20.30
CA ASP A 134 2.68 -2.60 21.19
C ASP A 134 3.87 -3.33 20.55
N GLN A 135 3.81 -3.55 19.24
CA GLN A 135 4.85 -4.20 18.47
C GLN A 135 5.94 -3.24 17.97
N LYS A 136 5.84 -1.94 18.28
CA LYS A 136 6.80 -0.90 17.91
C LYS A 136 7.16 -0.92 16.43
N VAL A 137 6.14 -0.88 15.56
CA VAL A 137 6.39 -0.78 14.12
C VAL A 137 7.04 0.57 13.80
N ASP A 138 7.92 0.61 12.81
CA ASP A 138 8.55 1.86 12.35
C ASP A 138 7.55 2.69 11.54
N VAL A 139 6.78 2.01 10.69
CA VAL A 139 5.79 2.61 9.80
C VAL A 139 4.62 1.67 9.59
N ALA A 140 3.42 2.21 9.49
CA ALA A 140 2.23 1.45 9.13
C ALA A 140 1.60 1.98 7.83
N VAL A 141 1.30 1.06 6.91
CA VAL A 141 0.53 1.33 5.70
C VAL A 141 -0.94 1.07 6.03
N ILE A 142 -1.75 2.13 5.97
CA ILE A 142 -3.13 2.13 6.43
C ILE A 142 -4.08 2.35 5.26
N GLU A 143 -4.87 1.32 4.94
CA GLU A 143 -5.92 1.40 3.93
C GLU A 143 -7.20 1.98 4.54
N VAL A 144 -7.79 2.98 3.87
CA VAL A 144 -9.11 3.52 4.18
C VAL A 144 -10.20 2.49 3.89
N GLY A 145 -11.10 2.28 4.82
CA GLY A 145 -12.23 1.38 4.63
C GLY A 145 -13.23 1.92 3.60
N MET A 146 -13.76 3.12 3.83
CA MET A 146 -14.73 3.74 2.94
C MET A 146 -14.60 5.27 2.92
N GLY A 147 -14.60 5.85 1.70
CA GLY A 147 -14.53 7.31 1.55
C GLY A 147 -13.16 7.87 1.90
N GLY A 148 -13.01 8.46 3.05
CA GLY A 148 -11.78 9.02 3.58
C GLY A 148 -12.03 10.05 4.69
N ARG A 149 -12.77 11.11 4.43
CA ARG A 149 -12.99 12.23 5.36
C ARG A 149 -13.52 11.81 6.73
N LEU A 150 -14.48 10.87 6.76
CA LEU A 150 -15.12 10.35 7.97
C LEU A 150 -14.78 8.87 8.20
N ASP A 151 -13.74 8.35 7.54
CA ASP A 151 -13.24 7.01 7.82
C ASP A 151 -12.49 7.00 9.16
N CYS A 152 -12.70 5.96 9.95
CA CYS A 152 -12.10 5.87 11.29
C CYS A 152 -10.56 5.79 11.25
N THR A 153 -9.96 5.44 10.10
CA THR A 153 -8.51 5.53 9.93
C THR A 153 -8.01 6.98 9.82
N ASN A 154 -8.89 7.95 9.56
CA ASN A 154 -8.51 9.34 9.27
C ASN A 154 -8.15 10.20 10.51
N ILE A 155 -7.95 9.57 11.66
CA ILE A 155 -7.40 10.21 12.86
C ILE A 155 -5.88 10.38 12.81
N ILE A 156 -5.21 9.69 11.89
CA ILE A 156 -3.74 9.71 11.73
C ILE A 156 -3.25 11.01 11.06
N GLN A 157 -1.97 11.33 11.31
CA GLN A 157 -1.20 12.34 10.60
C GLN A 157 -0.10 11.63 9.79
N PRO A 158 -0.35 11.28 8.52
CA PRO A 158 0.57 10.45 7.77
C PRO A 158 1.77 11.24 7.21
N ASP A 159 2.87 10.53 6.91
CA ASP A 159 4.01 11.09 6.19
C ASP A 159 3.68 11.26 4.69
N LEU A 160 2.82 10.37 4.15
CA LEU A 160 2.36 10.39 2.77
C LEU A 160 0.90 9.97 2.67
N CYS A 161 0.12 10.71 1.88
CA CYS A 161 -1.22 10.31 1.46
C CYS A 161 -1.19 9.76 0.02
N ILE A 162 -2.01 8.74 -0.27
CA ILE A 162 -2.15 8.17 -1.61
C ILE A 162 -3.63 8.04 -1.93
N ILE A 163 -4.03 8.48 -3.14
CA ILE A 163 -5.39 8.26 -3.64
C ILE A 163 -5.27 7.58 -5.01
N THR A 164 -5.58 6.29 -5.07
CA THR A 164 -5.31 5.45 -6.24
C THR A 164 -6.11 5.87 -7.46
N ASN A 165 -7.42 5.91 -7.34
CA ASN A 165 -8.35 6.36 -8.40
C ASN A 165 -9.70 6.75 -7.83
N ILE A 166 -10.56 7.32 -8.69
CA ILE A 166 -11.95 7.65 -8.38
C ILE A 166 -12.86 6.94 -9.39
N GLY A 167 -13.77 6.15 -8.86
CA GLY A 167 -14.84 5.47 -9.59
C GLY A 167 -16.16 5.57 -8.82
N PHE A 168 -17.24 5.18 -9.45
CA PHE A 168 -18.53 5.06 -8.79
C PHE A 168 -18.54 3.86 -7.86
N ASP A 169 -18.66 4.13 -6.57
CA ASP A 169 -18.74 3.14 -5.49
C ASP A 169 -19.38 3.79 -4.27
N HIS A 170 -20.14 3.01 -3.50
CA HIS A 170 -20.82 3.49 -2.29
C HIS A 170 -21.58 4.82 -2.47
N MET A 171 -22.23 5.02 -3.64
CA MET A 171 -22.82 6.30 -4.05
C MET A 171 -23.83 6.85 -3.05
N GLN A 172 -24.56 5.99 -2.36
CA GLN A 172 -25.54 6.36 -1.32
C GLN A 172 -24.89 7.07 -0.09
N TYR A 173 -23.55 6.95 0.09
CA TYR A 173 -22.82 7.57 1.21
C TYR A 173 -21.83 8.61 0.75
N LEU A 174 -21.15 8.37 -0.39
CA LEU A 174 -20.08 9.21 -0.88
C LEU A 174 -20.57 10.26 -1.91
N GLY A 175 -21.82 10.12 -2.35
CA GLY A 175 -22.44 10.99 -3.35
C GLY A 175 -22.53 10.34 -4.74
N ASP A 176 -23.38 10.93 -5.58
CA ASP A 176 -23.83 10.44 -6.88
C ASP A 176 -22.98 10.91 -8.06
N THR A 177 -21.88 11.62 -7.79
CA THR A 177 -20.96 12.10 -8.83
C THR A 177 -19.50 11.87 -8.45
N LEU A 178 -18.65 11.64 -9.46
CA LEU A 178 -17.20 11.46 -9.23
C LEU A 178 -16.55 12.62 -8.44
N PRO A 179 -16.88 13.91 -8.66
CA PRO A 179 -16.36 14.99 -7.83
C PRO A 179 -16.79 14.92 -6.36
N LYS A 180 -18.01 14.46 -6.04
CA LYS A 180 -18.45 14.28 -4.65
C LYS A 180 -17.66 13.15 -3.99
N ILE A 181 -17.53 12.01 -4.65
CA ILE A 181 -16.72 10.88 -4.19
C ILE A 181 -15.25 11.31 -3.99
N ALA A 182 -14.70 12.06 -4.95
CA ALA A 182 -13.35 12.62 -4.84
C ALA A 182 -13.17 13.55 -3.63
N LYS A 183 -14.20 14.35 -3.29
CA LYS A 183 -14.19 15.24 -2.11
C LYS A 183 -14.13 14.45 -0.80
N GLU A 184 -14.86 13.36 -0.69
CA GLU A 184 -14.80 12.47 0.48
C GLU A 184 -13.42 11.82 0.61
N LYS A 185 -12.86 11.29 -0.49
CA LYS A 185 -11.51 10.70 -0.47
C LYS A 185 -10.41 11.73 -0.24
N ALA A 186 -10.56 12.95 -0.76
CA ALA A 186 -9.64 14.06 -0.50
C ALA A 186 -9.61 14.49 0.99
N GLY A 187 -10.52 13.97 1.81
CA GLY A 187 -10.52 14.19 3.26
C GLY A 187 -9.29 13.64 3.98
N ILE A 188 -8.57 12.68 3.39
CA ILE A 188 -7.32 12.17 3.97
C ILE A 188 -6.12 13.11 3.77
N ILE A 189 -6.22 14.10 2.85
CA ILE A 189 -5.13 15.04 2.57
C ILE A 189 -5.00 16.00 3.75
N LYS A 190 -3.87 15.94 4.43
CA LYS A 190 -3.55 16.73 5.63
C LYS A 190 -2.68 17.93 5.30
N GLU A 191 -2.63 18.88 6.24
CA GLU A 191 -1.83 20.10 6.08
C GLU A 191 -0.34 19.77 5.93
N GLY A 192 0.28 20.30 4.88
CA GLY A 192 1.69 20.14 4.58
C GLY A 192 2.12 18.73 4.14
N VAL A 193 1.23 17.73 4.19
CA VAL A 193 1.56 16.34 3.85
C VAL A 193 1.44 16.14 2.34
N PRO A 194 2.48 15.58 1.67
CA PRO A 194 2.39 15.26 0.25
C PRO A 194 1.31 14.22 -0.03
N VAL A 195 0.68 14.35 -1.20
CA VAL A 195 -0.31 13.38 -1.67
C VAL A 195 -0.03 12.96 -3.10
N VAL A 196 0.09 11.64 -3.30
CA VAL A 196 0.17 11.02 -4.62
C VAL A 196 -1.24 10.68 -5.09
N ILE A 197 -1.59 11.16 -6.28
CA ILE A 197 -2.85 10.88 -6.95
C ILE A 197 -2.56 10.01 -8.16
N GLY A 198 -3.09 8.79 -8.19
CA GLY A 198 -2.93 7.87 -9.30
C GLY A 198 -3.68 8.36 -10.54
N ARG A 199 -4.94 7.98 -10.70
CA ARG A 199 -5.74 8.39 -11.86
C ARG A 199 -6.75 9.46 -11.51
N ALA A 200 -6.59 10.66 -12.08
CA ALA A 200 -7.57 11.74 -11.96
C ALA A 200 -7.60 12.63 -13.21
N LYS A 201 -8.81 12.89 -13.75
CA LYS A 201 -9.02 13.76 -14.91
C LYS A 201 -10.13 14.78 -14.65
N GLY A 202 -10.13 15.87 -15.42
CA GLY A 202 -11.19 16.88 -15.44
C GLY A 202 -11.56 17.44 -14.05
N HIS A 203 -12.85 17.38 -13.70
CA HIS A 203 -13.36 17.90 -12.44
C HIS A 203 -12.79 17.17 -11.19
N VAL A 204 -12.51 15.86 -11.31
CA VAL A 204 -11.89 15.08 -10.21
C VAL A 204 -10.49 15.63 -9.90
N LYS A 205 -9.65 15.85 -10.93
CA LYS A 205 -8.31 16.44 -10.77
C LYS A 205 -8.41 17.81 -10.07
N ARG A 206 -9.39 18.62 -10.46
CA ARG A 206 -9.62 19.94 -9.87
C ARG A 206 -9.94 19.87 -8.36
N VAL A 207 -10.71 18.86 -7.90
CA VAL A 207 -11.00 18.66 -6.48
C VAL A 207 -9.72 18.50 -5.67
N PHE A 208 -8.81 17.62 -6.11
CA PHE A 208 -7.54 17.39 -5.41
C PHE A 208 -6.62 18.59 -5.46
N THR A 209 -6.51 19.27 -6.61
CA THR A 209 -5.71 20.51 -6.72
C THR A 209 -6.21 21.59 -5.76
N ILE A 210 -7.52 21.80 -5.66
CA ILE A 210 -8.11 22.79 -4.73
C ILE A 210 -7.86 22.37 -3.27
N LYS A 211 -8.07 21.10 -2.94
CA LYS A 211 -7.84 20.61 -1.57
C LYS A 211 -6.36 20.75 -1.18
N GLY A 212 -5.42 20.34 -2.05
CA GLY A 212 -3.99 20.49 -1.79
C GLY A 212 -3.58 21.93 -1.55
N LYS A 213 -4.04 22.87 -2.40
CA LYS A 213 -3.80 24.29 -2.18
C LYS A 213 -4.37 24.79 -0.85
N LYS A 214 -5.58 24.35 -0.49
CA LYS A 214 -6.26 24.77 0.76
C LYS A 214 -5.49 24.38 2.02
N VAL A 215 -4.83 23.20 2.01
CA VAL A 215 -4.10 22.66 3.16
C VAL A 215 -2.58 22.66 2.93
N ASN A 216 -2.11 23.45 1.97
CA ASN A 216 -0.68 23.59 1.64
C ASN A 216 0.03 22.23 1.43
N ALA A 217 -0.67 21.24 0.87
CA ALA A 217 -0.16 19.89 0.61
C ALA A 217 0.39 19.80 -0.84
N PRO A 218 1.62 19.33 -1.06
CA PRO A 218 2.11 19.00 -2.39
C PRO A 218 1.23 17.91 -3.04
N VAL A 219 0.73 18.16 -4.25
CA VAL A 219 -0.11 17.21 -5.00
C VAL A 219 0.68 16.68 -6.19
N ILE A 220 1.02 15.41 -6.15
CA ILE A 220 1.78 14.71 -7.17
C ILE A 220 0.82 13.81 -7.95
N TYR A 221 0.76 13.99 -9.28
CA TYR A 221 -0.06 13.16 -10.15
C TYR A 221 0.81 12.09 -10.82
N ALA A 222 0.61 10.83 -10.50
CA ALA A 222 1.40 9.72 -11.03
C ALA A 222 1.42 9.69 -12.57
N GLN A 223 0.31 10.06 -13.22
CA GLN A 223 0.22 10.14 -14.69
C GLN A 223 1.01 11.29 -15.32
N SER A 224 1.49 12.24 -14.54
CA SER A 224 2.25 13.40 -15.05
C SER A 224 3.75 13.22 -14.93
N ILE A 225 4.20 12.18 -14.26
CA ILE A 225 5.60 11.82 -14.14
C ILE A 225 5.93 10.91 -15.33
N ALA A 226 6.43 11.51 -16.41
CA ALA A 226 7.19 10.78 -17.39
C ALA A 226 8.64 10.79 -16.90
N PRO A 227 9.28 9.69 -16.63
CA PRO A 227 9.68 8.78 -17.69
C PRO A 227 9.79 7.31 -17.25
N TYR A 228 8.70 6.60 -17.10
CA TYR A 228 8.84 5.16 -17.24
C TYR A 228 8.82 4.92 -18.75
N ASN A 229 10.00 4.80 -19.34
CA ASN A 229 10.20 4.79 -20.79
C ASN A 229 9.51 3.63 -21.48
N CYS A 230 9.18 2.57 -20.75
CA CYS A 230 8.33 1.49 -21.23
C CYS A 230 7.66 0.76 -20.06
N MET A 231 6.35 0.63 -20.12
CA MET A 231 5.60 -0.36 -19.37
C MET A 231 5.02 -1.33 -20.40
N ASP A 232 5.59 -2.52 -20.47
CA ASP A 232 5.20 -3.54 -21.43
C ASP A 232 4.42 -4.66 -20.73
N TRP A 233 3.35 -5.10 -21.38
CA TRP A 233 2.70 -6.34 -21.02
C TRP A 233 3.47 -7.49 -21.68
N LEU A 234 4.05 -8.37 -20.88
CA LEU A 234 4.74 -9.55 -21.36
C LEU A 234 3.85 -10.77 -21.17
N SER A 235 3.52 -11.44 -22.27
CA SER A 235 2.97 -12.80 -22.21
C SER A 235 4.04 -13.77 -21.66
N TYR A 236 3.60 -14.93 -21.22
CA TYR A 236 4.51 -15.97 -20.72
C TYR A 236 5.64 -16.30 -21.73
N SER A 237 5.32 -16.41 -23.03
CA SER A 237 6.32 -16.67 -24.09
C SER A 237 7.32 -15.52 -24.27
N GLN A 238 6.87 -14.26 -24.20
CA GLN A 238 7.75 -13.08 -24.26
C GLN A 238 8.64 -12.98 -23.02
N SER A 239 8.15 -13.41 -21.87
CA SER A 239 8.94 -13.47 -20.64
C SER A 239 10.04 -14.53 -20.74
N GLN A 240 9.78 -15.69 -21.37
CA GLN A 240 10.80 -16.71 -21.65
C GLN A 240 11.88 -16.18 -22.61
N GLU A 241 11.49 -15.54 -23.72
CA GLU A 241 12.44 -14.95 -24.67
C GLU A 241 13.33 -13.88 -24.00
N LEU A 242 12.72 -13.02 -23.18
CA LEU A 242 13.46 -12.02 -22.41
C LEU A 242 14.47 -12.66 -21.45
N ARG A 243 14.08 -13.75 -20.76
CA ARG A 243 14.94 -14.49 -19.84
C ARG A 243 16.19 -15.05 -20.55
N GLU A 244 16.02 -15.64 -21.74
CA GLU A 244 17.12 -16.14 -22.56
C GLU A 244 18.06 -15.02 -23.00
N ARG A 245 17.50 -13.88 -23.44
CA ARG A 245 18.31 -12.72 -23.84
C ARG A 245 19.12 -12.15 -22.66
N LEU A 246 18.55 -12.05 -21.47
CA LEU A 246 19.26 -11.59 -20.27
C LEU A 246 20.38 -12.55 -19.87
N THR A 247 20.15 -13.89 -20.01
CA THR A 247 21.18 -14.90 -19.77
C THR A 247 22.36 -14.71 -20.72
N ASN A 248 22.10 -14.53 -22.01
CA ASN A 248 23.14 -14.32 -23.00
C ASN A 248 23.95 -13.03 -22.74
N ILE A 249 23.26 -11.94 -22.37
CA ILE A 249 23.93 -10.68 -21.99
C ILE A 249 24.83 -10.91 -20.78
N GLN A 250 24.34 -11.58 -19.74
CA GLN A 250 25.12 -11.86 -18.54
C GLN A 250 26.35 -12.70 -18.86
N GLN A 251 26.20 -13.74 -19.68
CA GLN A 251 27.32 -14.60 -20.10
C GLN A 251 28.35 -13.82 -20.91
N THR A 252 27.92 -13.04 -21.91
CA THR A 252 28.80 -12.17 -22.70
C THR A 252 29.55 -11.17 -21.82
N LEU A 253 28.90 -10.62 -20.84
CA LEU A 253 29.50 -9.72 -19.86
C LEU A 253 30.57 -10.44 -19.01
N TYR A 254 30.31 -11.66 -18.53
CA TYR A 254 31.30 -12.47 -17.79
C TYR A 254 32.51 -12.79 -18.66
N GLU A 255 32.30 -13.25 -19.88
CA GLU A 255 33.37 -13.61 -20.82
C GLU A 255 34.24 -12.40 -21.18
N SER A 256 33.70 -11.16 -21.12
CA SER A 256 34.46 -9.94 -21.42
C SER A 256 35.31 -9.45 -20.24
N VAL A 257 35.17 -10.00 -19.05
CA VAL A 257 35.86 -9.59 -17.82
C VAL A 257 37.17 -10.34 -17.60
N GLU A 258 37.32 -11.57 -18.15
CA GLU A 258 38.48 -12.43 -17.91
C GLU A 258 39.82 -11.88 -18.45
N ASP A 259 39.78 -10.84 -19.27
CA ASP A 259 40.99 -10.30 -20.00
C ASP A 259 41.34 -8.83 -19.65
N LYS A 260 40.84 -8.21 -18.55
CA LYS A 260 40.98 -6.74 -18.34
C LYS A 260 41.47 -6.32 -16.97
N ASP A 261 42.09 -5.10 -16.91
CA ASP A 261 42.72 -4.54 -15.73
C ASP A 261 41.77 -4.25 -14.55
N GLU A 262 42.32 -4.02 -13.33
CA GLU A 262 41.56 -3.78 -12.11
C GLU A 262 40.59 -2.59 -12.20
N ASN A 263 40.90 -1.56 -12.97
CA ASN A 263 40.00 -0.38 -13.15
C ASN A 263 38.77 -0.73 -14.00
N PHE A 264 38.95 -1.60 -15.00
CA PHE A 264 37.84 -2.08 -15.81
C PHE A 264 36.92 -2.98 -14.98
N GLU A 265 37.49 -3.85 -14.13
CA GLU A 265 36.76 -4.75 -13.29
C GLU A 265 35.90 -3.96 -12.26
N GLN A 266 36.43 -2.87 -11.69
CA GLN A 266 35.71 -2.01 -10.78
C GLN A 266 34.57 -1.24 -11.47
N ASN A 267 34.83 -0.61 -12.61
CA ASN A 267 33.83 0.11 -13.40
C ASN A 267 32.74 -0.85 -13.92
N PHE A 268 33.12 -2.07 -14.26
CA PHE A 268 32.22 -3.10 -14.75
C PHE A 268 31.32 -3.64 -13.61
N ARG A 269 31.87 -3.86 -12.41
CA ARG A 269 31.09 -4.22 -11.21
C ARG A 269 30.08 -3.12 -10.86
N GLU A 270 30.46 -1.84 -10.95
CA GLU A 270 29.56 -0.72 -10.77
C GLU A 270 28.47 -0.69 -11.85
N LEU A 271 28.82 -0.97 -13.11
CA LEU A 271 27.86 -1.08 -14.19
C LEU A 271 26.90 -2.27 -14.01
N CYS A 272 27.41 -3.43 -13.58
CA CYS A 272 26.59 -4.60 -13.26
C CYS A 272 25.68 -4.37 -12.05
N LEU A 273 26.17 -3.66 -11.03
CA LEU A 273 25.34 -3.24 -9.90
C LEU A 273 24.26 -2.26 -10.32
N PHE A 274 24.56 -1.34 -11.24
CA PHE A 274 23.60 -0.38 -11.79
C PHE A 274 22.56 -1.05 -12.72
N LEU A 275 22.98 -2.00 -13.57
CA LEU A 275 22.07 -2.73 -14.47
C LEU A 275 21.26 -3.81 -13.74
N ASN A 276 21.79 -4.33 -12.63
CA ASN A 276 21.20 -5.36 -11.80
C ASN A 276 20.50 -6.52 -12.55
N PRO A 277 21.19 -7.16 -13.53
CA PRO A 277 20.56 -8.19 -14.35
C PRO A 277 20.21 -9.45 -13.55
N ALA A 278 21.00 -9.78 -12.52
CA ALA A 278 20.79 -10.98 -11.70
C ALA A 278 19.48 -10.90 -10.91
N ASP A 279 19.15 -9.75 -10.32
CA ASP A 279 17.91 -9.57 -9.55
C ASP A 279 16.69 -9.50 -10.47
N SER A 280 16.82 -8.84 -11.63
CA SER A 280 15.78 -8.84 -12.68
C SER A 280 15.52 -10.25 -13.21
N MET A 281 16.57 -11.07 -13.37
CA MET A 281 16.44 -12.48 -13.78
C MET A 281 15.77 -13.31 -12.72
N HIS A 282 16.10 -13.13 -11.44
CA HIS A 282 15.46 -13.86 -10.34
C HIS A 282 13.96 -13.52 -10.21
N ALA A 283 13.59 -12.25 -10.37
CA ALA A 283 12.18 -11.85 -10.40
C ALA A 283 11.43 -12.47 -11.59
N LEU A 284 12.07 -12.48 -12.77
CA LEU A 284 11.51 -13.10 -13.98
C LEU A 284 11.36 -14.61 -13.84
N ASP A 285 12.33 -15.31 -13.19
CA ASP A 285 12.26 -16.73 -12.90
C ASP A 285 11.03 -17.05 -12.02
N LYS A 286 10.78 -16.27 -10.98
CA LYS A 286 9.57 -16.44 -10.14
C LYS A 286 8.26 -16.32 -10.92
N ILE A 287 8.21 -15.43 -11.93
CA ILE A 287 7.03 -15.26 -12.80
C ILE A 287 6.89 -16.46 -13.75
N LEU A 288 8.00 -16.91 -14.34
CA LEU A 288 8.03 -18.04 -15.26
C LEU A 288 7.64 -19.35 -14.56
N ASP A 289 8.10 -19.57 -13.34
CA ASP A 289 7.72 -20.73 -12.52
C ASP A 289 6.20 -20.81 -12.29
N LYS A 290 5.54 -19.66 -12.16
CA LYS A 290 4.08 -19.56 -12.00
C LYS A 290 3.32 -19.60 -13.32
N ARG A 291 3.99 -19.60 -14.47
CA ARG A 291 3.41 -19.54 -15.83
C ARG A 291 2.44 -18.37 -16.02
N LYS A 292 2.77 -17.20 -15.49
CA LYS A 292 1.93 -15.99 -15.53
C LYS A 292 2.45 -14.97 -16.53
N ASP A 293 1.55 -14.09 -16.95
CA ASP A 293 1.93 -12.86 -17.63
C ASP A 293 2.46 -11.86 -16.61
N ALA A 294 3.27 -10.92 -17.06
CA ALA A 294 3.90 -9.91 -16.21
C ALA A 294 3.79 -8.50 -16.80
N ILE A 295 3.86 -7.51 -15.93
CA ILE A 295 4.11 -6.13 -16.32
C ILE A 295 5.61 -5.87 -16.12
N ARG A 296 6.29 -5.52 -17.22
CA ARG A 296 7.69 -5.08 -17.20
C ARG A 296 7.74 -3.56 -17.19
N ILE A 297 8.51 -3.01 -16.27
CA ILE A 297 8.74 -1.58 -16.14
C ILE A 297 10.23 -1.32 -16.32
N THR A 298 10.59 -0.46 -17.27
CA THR A 298 11.98 -0.06 -17.48
C THR A 298 12.14 1.43 -17.28
N ASN A 299 13.17 1.83 -16.57
CA ASN A 299 13.60 3.22 -16.41
C ASN A 299 15.12 3.27 -16.21
N GLY A 300 15.66 4.46 -15.92
CA GLY A 300 17.10 4.61 -15.64
C GLY A 300 17.58 3.81 -14.43
N MET A 301 16.71 3.55 -13.45
CA MET A 301 17.02 2.75 -12.26
C MET A 301 16.90 1.24 -12.53
N PHE A 302 15.99 0.84 -13.41
CA PHE A 302 15.72 -0.57 -13.75
C PHE A 302 15.83 -0.80 -15.27
N PRO A 303 17.03 -0.71 -15.86
CA PRO A 303 17.21 -0.83 -17.32
C PRO A 303 16.88 -2.25 -17.83
N CYS A 304 17.06 -3.30 -17.03
CA CYS A 304 16.68 -4.67 -17.37
C CYS A 304 15.21 -4.96 -17.09
N GLY A 305 14.57 -4.18 -16.23
CA GLY A 305 13.15 -4.24 -15.91
C GLY A 305 12.86 -4.59 -14.45
N LEU A 306 11.84 -3.95 -13.92
CA LEU A 306 11.13 -4.32 -12.71
C LEU A 306 9.89 -5.11 -13.15
N PHE A 307 9.61 -6.25 -12.52
CA PHE A 307 8.54 -7.15 -12.94
C PHE A 307 7.47 -7.25 -11.86
N MET A 308 6.21 -7.13 -12.25
CA MET A 308 5.07 -7.27 -11.38
C MET A 308 4.20 -8.47 -11.80
N GLU A 309 3.92 -9.37 -10.88
CA GLU A 309 3.08 -10.56 -11.12
C GLU A 309 1.58 -10.27 -11.23
N LEU A 310 1.13 -9.10 -10.81
CA LEU A 310 -0.28 -8.76 -10.79
C LEU A 310 -0.80 -8.54 -12.22
N SER A 311 -1.75 -9.35 -12.65
CA SER A 311 -2.37 -9.26 -13.98
C SER A 311 -3.59 -8.37 -14.01
N GLY A 312 -3.81 -7.64 -15.13
CA GLY A 312 -4.95 -6.76 -15.37
C GLY A 312 -4.54 -5.33 -15.75
N ILE A 313 -5.24 -4.74 -16.73
CA ILE A 313 -4.94 -3.39 -17.26
C ILE A 313 -4.88 -2.32 -16.15
N TYR A 314 -5.72 -2.44 -15.12
CA TYR A 314 -5.74 -1.52 -13.98
C TYR A 314 -4.46 -1.60 -13.12
N GLN A 315 -3.69 -2.68 -13.20
CA GLN A 315 -2.43 -2.80 -12.47
C GLN A 315 -1.34 -1.86 -13.01
N PHE A 316 -1.39 -1.47 -14.29
CA PHE A 316 -0.50 -0.41 -14.81
C PHE A 316 -0.69 0.90 -14.05
N GLU A 317 -1.95 1.28 -13.79
CA GLU A 317 -2.25 2.51 -13.05
C GLU A 317 -1.83 2.39 -11.58
N ASN A 318 -2.01 1.20 -10.98
CA ASN A 318 -1.54 0.92 -9.63
C ASN A 318 0.00 0.98 -9.56
N CYS A 319 0.71 0.37 -10.51
CA CYS A 319 2.17 0.42 -10.63
C CYS A 319 2.68 1.85 -10.64
N LEU A 320 2.17 2.70 -11.54
CA LEU A 320 2.57 4.11 -11.62
C LEU A 320 2.34 4.83 -10.28
N THR A 321 1.21 4.54 -9.63
CA THR A 321 0.88 5.12 -8.34
C THR A 321 1.86 4.67 -7.26
N ILE A 322 2.19 3.38 -7.22
CA ILE A 322 3.12 2.78 -6.26
C ILE A 322 4.52 3.36 -6.46
N LEU A 323 5.05 3.34 -7.68
CA LEU A 323 6.39 3.85 -7.98
C LEU A 323 6.51 5.35 -7.63
N THR A 324 5.51 6.15 -8.00
CA THR A 324 5.47 7.57 -7.62
C THR A 324 5.43 7.75 -6.10
N ALA A 325 4.70 6.89 -5.39
CA ALA A 325 4.63 6.96 -3.93
C ALA A 325 5.96 6.57 -3.28
N LEU A 326 6.66 5.56 -3.81
CA LEU A 326 7.98 5.14 -3.31
C LEU A 326 9.03 6.22 -3.56
N GLU A 327 9.08 6.83 -4.76
CA GLU A 327 9.94 7.97 -5.05
C GLU A 327 9.68 9.15 -4.10
N GLU A 328 8.40 9.42 -3.78
CA GLU A 328 8.05 10.47 -2.84
C GLU A 328 8.45 10.11 -1.41
N LEU A 329 8.34 8.85 -0.99
CA LEU A 329 8.84 8.36 0.30
C LEU A 329 10.36 8.55 0.41
N GLU A 330 11.13 8.23 -0.64
CA GLU A 330 12.57 8.50 -0.68
C GLU A 330 12.85 10.01 -0.53
N ARG A 331 12.09 10.85 -1.27
CA ARG A 331 12.23 12.31 -1.21
C ARG A 331 12.00 12.90 0.18
N ILE A 332 11.10 12.31 0.96
CA ILE A 332 10.83 12.73 2.35
C ILE A 332 11.69 12.01 3.39
N GLY A 333 12.67 11.20 2.94
CA GLY A 333 13.75 10.67 3.79
C GLY A 333 13.65 9.19 4.17
N TYR A 334 12.75 8.42 3.55
CA TYR A 334 12.78 6.95 3.67
C TYR A 334 13.98 6.40 2.90
N ARG A 335 14.65 5.41 3.47
CA ARG A 335 15.76 4.72 2.80
C ARG A 335 15.22 3.50 2.07
N ILE A 336 15.11 3.59 0.77
CA ILE A 336 14.65 2.51 -0.12
C ILE A 336 15.73 2.37 -1.20
N LEU A 337 16.26 1.17 -1.38
CA LEU A 337 17.28 0.90 -2.39
C LEU A 337 16.66 0.19 -3.61
N PRO A 338 17.28 0.23 -4.79
CA PRO A 338 16.75 -0.45 -5.98
C PRO A 338 16.40 -1.94 -5.75
N LYS A 339 17.21 -2.67 -4.96
CA LYS A 339 16.94 -4.06 -4.58
C LYS A 339 15.64 -4.24 -3.81
N ASP A 340 15.22 -3.23 -3.04
CA ASP A 340 14.02 -3.30 -2.20
C ASP A 340 12.76 -3.23 -3.05
N TYR A 341 12.81 -2.48 -4.16
CA TYR A 341 11.77 -2.50 -5.19
C TYR A 341 11.64 -3.90 -5.80
N LEU A 342 12.77 -4.51 -6.22
CA LEU A 342 12.78 -5.84 -6.85
C LEU A 342 12.24 -6.94 -5.94
N ASN A 343 12.45 -6.82 -4.63
CA ASN A 343 11.96 -7.79 -3.66
C ASN A 343 10.51 -7.55 -3.23
N GLY A 344 10.02 -6.32 -3.33
CA GLY A 344 8.69 -5.92 -2.89
C GLY A 344 7.62 -5.98 -3.98
N PHE A 345 8.02 -5.98 -5.25
CA PHE A 345 7.13 -6.16 -6.40
C PHE A 345 7.00 -7.65 -6.77
#